data_9add6c9b10edc3e6bbd30541af21bf45
#
_entry.id   9add6c9b10edc3e6bbd30541af21bf45
#
_cell.length_a   1.000
_cell.length_b   1.000
_cell.length_c   1.000
_cell.angle_alpha   90.00
_cell.angle_beta   90.00
_cell.angle_gamma   90.00
#
_symmetry.space_group_name_H-M   'P 1'
#
loop_
_entity.id
_entity.type
_entity.pdbx_description
1 polymer ?
#
loop_
_entity_poly.entity_id
_entity_poly.type
_entity_poly.pdbx_seq_one_letter_code
_entity_poly.pdbx_strand_id
1 'polypeptide(L)'
;MTSSDHVKNIAVVGASGLVGGAILKSLLESGNFDVTAISRQDSSAAFPSNVTVKKGDYKSPEFLESALQDQDVLILTFAVTTPPEVQSDFIKAAAKAGVPWILPNEYGQDGANPELAKVVGLLGMKERYRNEIEALGVSSWIGIANNLWFDFSLKGGFYGIDIAARKAEIYDDGSTSIVATTVPQVGRAIARLLSLPVESSSPCLSDYKNKFVYITSFSVTQNDMLAAAQHATGTTSADWTVTHKPVDRWMQEGREMFAKGERRGMINVLYGATFKKGLGDQFHGREVANEKLGLKEEDLDEVMQRIVKEVEAK
;
A
#
# COMPACT_ATOMS: atom_id res chain seq x y z
N MET A 1 15.07 15.48 29.99
CA MET A 1 15.03 14.20 29.28
C MET A 1 15.42 14.50 27.85
N THR A 2 16.55 13.98 27.36
CA THR A 2 16.90 14.10 25.94
C THR A 2 15.84 13.31 25.18
N SER A 3 14.99 14.00 24.40
CA SER A 3 14.08 13.33 23.50
C SER A 3 14.91 12.42 22.57
N SER A 4 14.54 11.16 22.49
CA SER A 4 15.16 10.24 21.52
C SER A 4 14.98 10.86 20.13
N ASP A 5 16.06 10.95 19.36
CA ASP A 5 15.99 11.41 17.95
C ASP A 5 15.38 10.36 17.02
N HIS A 6 14.70 9.35 17.56
CA HIS A 6 14.05 8.28 16.81
C HIS A 6 12.67 8.01 17.40
N VAL A 7 11.70 7.75 16.53
CA VAL A 7 10.39 7.26 16.94
C VAL A 7 10.52 5.85 17.49
N LYS A 8 9.70 5.52 18.48
CA LYS A 8 9.76 4.22 19.17
C LYS A 8 8.39 3.57 19.30
N ASN A 9 7.38 4.32 19.72
CA ASN A 9 6.05 3.80 20.03
C ASN A 9 5.15 3.90 18.78
N ILE A 10 4.79 2.77 18.19
CA ILE A 10 4.06 2.72 16.91
C ILE A 10 2.68 2.09 17.11
N ALA A 11 1.63 2.88 16.91
CA ALA A 11 0.27 2.38 16.84
C ALA A 11 -0.08 1.95 15.42
N VAL A 12 -0.58 0.72 15.25
CA VAL A 12 -0.99 0.17 13.96
C VAL A 12 -2.47 -0.23 14.01
N VAL A 13 -3.29 0.42 13.19
CA VAL A 13 -4.69 0.05 12.97
C VAL A 13 -4.78 -0.85 11.74
N GLY A 14 -5.49 -1.97 11.84
CA GLY A 14 -5.57 -2.97 10.78
C GLY A 14 -4.35 -3.89 10.67
N ALA A 15 -3.59 -4.05 11.75
CA ALA A 15 -2.36 -4.85 11.82
C ALA A 15 -2.52 -6.34 11.46
N SER A 16 -3.74 -6.88 11.39
CA SER A 16 -4.03 -8.24 10.92
C SER A 16 -4.38 -8.32 9.44
N GLY A 17 -4.48 -7.17 8.75
CA GLY A 17 -4.77 -7.10 7.32
C GLY A 17 -3.55 -7.41 6.45
N LEU A 18 -3.76 -7.42 5.12
CA LEU A 18 -2.70 -7.73 4.16
C LEU A 18 -1.49 -6.78 4.31
N VAL A 19 -1.70 -5.49 4.18
CA VAL A 19 -0.63 -4.47 4.29
C VAL A 19 -0.23 -4.28 5.75
N GLY A 20 -1.19 -4.15 6.67
CA GLY A 20 -0.91 -3.97 8.09
C GLY A 20 -0.12 -5.13 8.69
N GLY A 21 -0.38 -6.38 8.26
CA GLY A 21 0.38 -7.56 8.68
C GLY A 21 1.82 -7.55 8.18
N ALA A 22 2.06 -7.10 6.94
CA ALA A 22 3.41 -6.95 6.41
C ALA A 22 4.19 -5.84 7.13
N ILE A 23 3.52 -4.73 7.43
CA ILE A 23 4.10 -3.64 8.23
C ILE A 23 4.45 -4.14 9.62
N LEU A 24 3.48 -4.74 10.32
CA LEU A 24 3.70 -5.30 11.66
C LEU A 24 4.89 -6.26 11.68
N LYS A 25 4.94 -7.20 10.74
CA LYS A 25 6.06 -8.15 10.61
C LYS A 25 7.40 -7.42 10.50
N SER A 26 7.50 -6.45 9.61
CA SER A 26 8.77 -5.73 9.38
C SER A 26 9.16 -4.84 10.55
N LEU A 27 8.22 -4.22 11.26
CA LEU A 27 8.47 -3.46 12.48
C LEU A 27 9.05 -4.37 13.58
N LEU A 28 8.45 -5.56 13.78
CA LEU A 28 8.92 -6.52 14.77
C LEU A 28 10.30 -7.10 14.42
N GLU A 29 10.54 -7.42 13.14
CA GLU A 29 11.82 -7.92 12.66
C GLU A 29 12.97 -6.89 12.79
N SER A 30 12.66 -5.60 12.77
CA SER A 30 13.66 -4.55 12.99
C SER A 30 14.16 -4.50 14.44
N GLY A 31 13.34 -4.90 15.41
CA GLY A 31 13.65 -4.87 16.84
C GLY A 31 13.73 -3.46 17.45
N ASN A 32 13.37 -2.41 16.70
CA ASN A 32 13.57 -1.01 17.11
C ASN A 32 12.32 -0.38 17.74
N PHE A 33 11.15 -1.03 17.66
CA PHE A 33 9.87 -0.42 17.96
C PHE A 33 9.06 -1.17 19.01
N ASP A 34 8.37 -0.42 19.83
CA ASP A 34 7.30 -0.91 20.70
C ASP A 34 5.98 -0.76 19.94
N VAL A 35 5.39 -1.90 19.50
CA VAL A 35 4.24 -1.89 18.61
C VAL A 35 2.94 -2.12 19.38
N THR A 36 1.97 -1.23 19.17
CA THR A 36 0.59 -1.33 19.66
C THR A 36 -0.35 -1.62 18.50
N ALA A 37 -0.99 -2.76 18.48
CA ALA A 37 -2.07 -3.07 17.54
C ALA A 37 -3.41 -2.57 18.11
N ILE A 38 -4.07 -1.64 17.40
CA ILE A 38 -5.40 -1.15 17.76
C ILE A 38 -6.42 -1.93 16.93
N SER A 39 -7.31 -2.66 17.61
CA SER A 39 -8.29 -3.55 16.98
C SER A 39 -9.70 -3.24 17.47
N ARG A 40 -10.68 -3.58 16.64
CA ARG A 40 -12.09 -3.52 17.05
C ARG A 40 -12.37 -4.46 18.22
N GLN A 41 -13.35 -4.11 19.04
CA GLN A 41 -13.75 -4.89 20.21
C GLN A 41 -14.07 -6.36 19.87
N ASP A 42 -14.69 -6.60 18.73
CA ASP A 42 -15.13 -7.92 18.23
C ASP A 42 -14.06 -8.68 17.44
N SER A 43 -12.86 -8.14 17.32
CA SER A 43 -11.79 -8.78 16.54
C SER A 43 -11.28 -10.05 17.21
N SER A 44 -11.23 -11.14 16.42
CA SER A 44 -10.60 -12.41 16.79
C SER A 44 -9.13 -12.51 16.39
N ALA A 45 -8.54 -11.43 15.83
CA ALA A 45 -7.15 -11.43 15.41
C ALA A 45 -6.20 -11.74 16.58
N ALA A 46 -5.26 -12.64 16.35
CA ALA A 46 -4.18 -12.96 17.25
C ALA A 46 -2.89 -12.26 16.80
N PHE A 47 -2.10 -11.81 17.77
CA PHE A 47 -0.83 -11.13 17.53
C PHE A 47 0.30 -11.80 18.32
N PRO A 48 1.57 -11.65 17.92
CA PRO A 48 2.72 -12.10 18.72
C PRO A 48 2.72 -11.49 20.12
N SER A 49 3.32 -12.19 21.09
CA SER A 49 3.31 -11.80 22.51
C SER A 49 4.04 -10.49 22.82
N ASN A 50 4.91 -10.04 21.93
CA ASN A 50 5.63 -8.76 21.99
C ASN A 50 4.86 -7.58 21.36
N VAL A 51 3.60 -7.79 20.99
CA VAL A 51 2.70 -6.72 20.50
C VAL A 51 1.70 -6.37 21.59
N THR A 52 1.64 -5.10 21.96
CA THR A 52 0.57 -4.59 22.81
C THR A 52 -0.74 -4.54 22.02
N VAL A 53 -1.82 -5.11 22.56
CA VAL A 53 -3.12 -5.11 21.88
C VAL A 53 -4.13 -4.26 22.65
N LYS A 54 -4.66 -3.21 22.01
CA LYS A 54 -5.76 -2.40 22.56
C LYS A 54 -7.02 -2.67 21.72
N LYS A 55 -8.06 -3.19 22.38
CA LYS A 55 -9.36 -3.50 21.75
C LYS A 55 -10.45 -2.56 22.26
N GLY A 56 -11.26 -2.01 21.34
CA GLY A 56 -12.36 -1.14 21.72
C GLY A 56 -13.27 -0.75 20.55
N ASP A 57 -14.26 0.07 20.87
CA ASP A 57 -15.18 0.62 19.88
C ASP A 57 -14.53 1.82 19.18
N TYR A 58 -14.38 1.74 17.87
CA TYR A 58 -13.83 2.84 17.05
C TYR A 58 -14.74 4.07 16.98
N LYS A 59 -15.99 3.96 17.49
CA LYS A 59 -16.91 5.09 17.63
C LYS A 59 -16.77 5.82 18.97
N SER A 60 -15.97 5.28 19.93
CA SER A 60 -15.71 5.95 21.21
C SER A 60 -14.48 6.84 21.08
N PRO A 61 -14.64 8.19 21.12
CA PRO A 61 -13.50 9.11 21.12
C PRO A 61 -12.57 8.86 22.31
N GLU A 62 -13.09 8.51 23.48
CA GLU A 62 -12.33 8.26 24.70
C GLU A 62 -11.41 7.04 24.52
N PHE A 63 -11.92 5.98 23.87
CA PHE A 63 -11.12 4.81 23.54
C PHE A 63 -10.01 5.16 22.56
N LEU A 64 -10.33 5.87 21.47
CA LEU A 64 -9.35 6.25 20.45
C LEU A 64 -8.24 7.12 21.04
N GLU A 65 -8.59 8.14 21.83
CA GLU A 65 -7.64 9.02 22.50
C GLU A 65 -6.74 8.23 23.46
N SER A 66 -7.33 7.39 24.35
CA SER A 66 -6.55 6.58 25.28
C SER A 66 -5.67 5.54 24.60
N ALA A 67 -6.12 4.99 23.46
CA ALA A 67 -5.33 4.03 22.70
C ALA A 67 -4.11 4.65 22.04
N LEU A 68 -4.15 5.96 21.77
CA LEU A 68 -3.10 6.72 21.09
C LEU A 68 -2.19 7.51 22.04
N GLN A 69 -2.43 7.48 23.37
CA GLN A 69 -1.54 8.09 24.34
C GLN A 69 -0.13 7.50 24.25
N ASP A 70 0.89 8.39 24.30
CA ASP A 70 2.31 8.06 24.27
C ASP A 70 2.77 7.37 22.96
N GLN A 71 2.01 7.50 21.86
CA GLN A 71 2.42 7.00 20.55
C GLN A 71 3.18 8.07 19.76
N ASP A 72 4.29 7.67 19.13
CA ASP A 72 5.06 8.55 18.25
C ASP A 72 4.50 8.54 16.82
N VAL A 73 3.93 7.40 16.39
CA VAL A 73 3.41 7.20 15.04
C VAL A 73 2.07 6.47 15.08
N LEU A 74 1.12 6.95 14.27
CA LEU A 74 -0.11 6.23 13.94
C LEU A 74 -0.06 5.74 12.50
N ILE A 75 -0.18 4.43 12.30
CA ILE A 75 -0.27 3.79 10.97
C ILE A 75 -1.70 3.30 10.75
N LEU A 76 -2.33 3.76 9.67
CA LEU A 76 -3.70 3.41 9.32
C LEU A 76 -3.73 2.51 8.08
N THR A 77 -4.24 1.28 8.22
CA THR A 77 -4.38 0.31 7.12
C THR A 77 -5.80 -0.24 7.06
N PHE A 78 -6.71 0.61 6.62
CA PHE A 78 -8.13 0.26 6.52
C PHE A 78 -8.47 -0.46 5.21
N ALA A 79 -9.46 -1.34 5.27
CA ALA A 79 -10.09 -1.88 4.06
C ALA A 79 -10.79 -0.77 3.27
N VAL A 80 -10.87 -0.91 1.95
CA VAL A 80 -11.57 0.05 1.05
C VAL A 80 -13.06 0.24 1.44
N THR A 81 -13.65 -0.76 2.10
CA THR A 81 -15.04 -0.73 2.56
C THR A 81 -15.24 -0.08 3.93
N THR A 82 -14.16 0.34 4.59
CA THR A 82 -14.26 1.02 5.89
C THR A 82 -14.96 2.39 5.69
N PRO A 83 -15.95 2.72 6.52
CA PRO A 83 -16.61 4.02 6.43
C PRO A 83 -15.60 5.17 6.56
N PRO A 84 -15.74 6.20 5.72
CA PRO A 84 -14.76 7.28 5.65
C PRO A 84 -14.53 8.04 6.96
N GLU A 85 -15.55 8.16 7.79
CA GLU A 85 -15.52 8.83 9.09
C GLU A 85 -14.55 8.15 10.07
N VAL A 86 -14.37 6.84 9.98
CA VAL A 86 -13.49 6.09 10.89
C VAL A 86 -12.05 6.59 10.81
N GLN A 87 -11.54 6.85 9.61
CA GLN A 87 -10.19 7.40 9.47
C GLN A 87 -10.09 8.82 10.03
N SER A 88 -11.09 9.68 9.79
CA SER A 88 -11.15 11.03 10.37
C SER A 88 -11.19 11.02 11.90
N ASP A 89 -11.91 10.06 12.50
CA ASP A 89 -11.99 9.95 13.95
C ASP A 89 -10.62 9.56 14.56
N PHE A 90 -9.89 8.64 13.92
CA PHE A 90 -8.50 8.33 14.31
C PHE A 90 -7.56 9.52 14.15
N ILE A 91 -7.68 10.30 13.07
CA ILE A 91 -6.87 11.52 12.84
C ILE A 91 -7.12 12.55 13.94
N LYS A 92 -8.39 12.80 14.29
CA LYS A 92 -8.75 13.73 15.38
C LYS A 92 -8.26 13.24 16.73
N ALA A 93 -8.40 11.96 17.03
CA ALA A 93 -7.91 11.37 18.27
C ALA A 93 -6.37 11.44 18.36
N ALA A 94 -5.66 11.21 17.26
CA ALA A 94 -4.20 11.36 17.19
C ALA A 94 -3.76 12.80 17.51
N ALA A 95 -4.45 13.79 16.93
CA ALA A 95 -4.15 15.19 17.24
C ALA A 95 -4.39 15.51 18.71
N LYS A 96 -5.47 15.03 19.33
CA LYS A 96 -5.74 15.22 20.76
C LYS A 96 -4.73 14.51 21.66
N ALA A 97 -4.28 13.32 21.28
CA ALA A 97 -3.26 12.55 22.01
C ALA A 97 -1.83 13.11 21.78
N GLY A 98 -1.65 14.07 20.86
CA GLY A 98 -0.36 14.68 20.56
C GLY A 98 0.57 13.80 19.71
N VAL A 99 0.02 12.85 18.91
CA VAL A 99 0.80 11.96 18.03
C VAL A 99 1.45 12.77 16.91
N PRO A 100 2.80 12.84 16.82
CA PRO A 100 3.46 13.73 15.86
C PRO A 100 3.42 13.23 14.41
N TRP A 101 3.32 11.90 14.17
CA TRP A 101 3.38 11.34 12.83
C TRP A 101 2.20 10.44 12.51
N ILE A 102 1.61 10.63 11.33
CA ILE A 102 0.53 9.76 10.82
C ILE A 102 0.92 9.25 9.44
N LEU A 103 0.89 7.91 9.25
CA LEU A 103 0.86 7.28 7.95
C LEU A 103 -0.62 6.99 7.62
N PRO A 104 -1.29 7.85 6.86
CA PRO A 104 -2.70 7.64 6.51
C PRO A 104 -2.84 6.44 5.58
N ASN A 105 -4.06 6.02 5.25
CA ASN A 105 -4.32 4.86 4.39
C ASN A 105 -3.93 5.11 2.92
N GLU A 106 -2.65 5.40 2.68
CA GLU A 106 -2.02 5.78 1.41
C GLU A 106 -0.97 4.74 1.00
N TYR A 107 -1.43 3.53 0.62
CA TYR A 107 -0.57 2.43 0.18
C TYR A 107 -1.01 1.98 -1.21
N GLY A 108 -0.64 2.73 -2.24
CA GLY A 108 -1.08 2.47 -3.62
C GLY A 108 -0.47 3.44 -4.63
N GLN A 109 -1.27 3.79 -5.64
CA GLN A 109 -0.88 4.70 -6.70
C GLN A 109 -0.53 6.10 -6.17
N ASP A 110 0.17 6.90 -6.99
CA ASP A 110 0.59 8.28 -6.63
C ASP A 110 -0.60 9.20 -6.38
N GLY A 111 -0.90 9.43 -5.11
CA GLY A 111 -1.96 10.35 -4.66
C GLY A 111 -1.65 11.83 -4.90
N ALA A 112 -0.42 12.16 -5.31
CA ALA A 112 -0.03 13.51 -5.71
C ALA A 112 -0.12 13.73 -7.24
N ASN A 113 -0.55 12.73 -8.02
CA ASN A 113 -0.78 12.85 -9.45
C ASN A 113 -2.23 13.33 -9.72
N PRO A 114 -2.46 14.62 -10.12
CA PRO A 114 -3.81 15.15 -10.27
C PRO A 114 -4.55 14.52 -11.47
N GLU A 115 -3.85 14.14 -12.53
CA GLU A 115 -4.48 13.53 -13.70
C GLU A 115 -4.93 12.11 -13.38
N LEU A 116 -4.15 11.37 -12.62
CA LEU A 116 -4.53 10.06 -12.14
C LEU A 116 -5.72 10.15 -11.16
N ALA A 117 -5.72 11.14 -10.26
CA ALA A 117 -6.81 11.34 -9.30
C ALA A 117 -8.15 11.67 -9.97
N LYS A 118 -8.15 12.37 -11.12
CA LYS A 118 -9.37 12.61 -11.93
C LYS A 118 -9.96 11.31 -12.48
N VAL A 119 -9.13 10.35 -12.82
CA VAL A 119 -9.53 9.06 -13.39
C VAL A 119 -9.87 8.06 -12.30
N VAL A 120 -9.06 7.99 -11.25
CA VAL A 120 -9.21 7.09 -10.10
C VAL A 120 -9.75 7.89 -8.92
N GLY A 121 -11.08 8.04 -8.84
CA GLY A 121 -11.75 8.88 -7.83
C GLY A 121 -11.38 8.57 -6.38
N LEU A 122 -10.95 7.33 -6.09
CA LEU A 122 -10.45 6.93 -4.77
C LEU A 122 -9.26 7.78 -4.31
N LEU A 123 -8.37 8.19 -5.22
CA LEU A 123 -7.19 9.00 -4.87
C LEU A 123 -7.59 10.41 -4.42
N GLY A 124 -8.56 11.04 -5.12
CA GLY A 124 -9.10 12.34 -4.72
C GLY A 124 -9.79 12.30 -3.35
N MET A 125 -10.44 11.19 -3.01
CA MET A 125 -11.05 11.01 -1.69
C MET A 125 -10.02 10.95 -0.56
N LYS A 126 -8.80 10.52 -0.81
CA LYS A 126 -7.74 10.42 0.20
C LYS A 126 -7.11 11.76 0.54
N GLU A 127 -7.09 12.69 -0.40
CA GLU A 127 -6.55 14.05 -0.21
C GLU A 127 -7.18 14.76 0.99
N ARG A 128 -8.48 14.56 1.24
CA ARG A 128 -9.17 15.16 2.38
C ARG A 128 -8.54 14.79 3.72
N TYR A 129 -8.03 13.56 3.87
CA TYR A 129 -7.41 13.13 5.13
C TYR A 129 -6.05 13.81 5.36
N ARG A 130 -5.28 14.00 4.29
CA ARG A 130 -4.02 14.74 4.36
C ARG A 130 -4.28 16.20 4.76
N ASN A 131 -5.28 16.83 4.13
CA ASN A 131 -5.71 18.19 4.46
C ASN A 131 -6.25 18.29 5.89
N GLU A 132 -6.98 17.28 6.38
CA GLU A 132 -7.49 17.23 7.76
C GLU A 132 -6.34 17.16 8.77
N ILE A 133 -5.31 16.34 8.53
CA ILE A 133 -4.12 16.25 9.38
C ILE A 133 -3.40 17.59 9.44
N GLU A 134 -3.18 18.22 8.29
CA GLU A 134 -2.51 19.54 8.22
C GLU A 134 -3.32 20.64 8.92
N ALA A 135 -4.65 20.66 8.72
CA ALA A 135 -5.53 21.66 9.33
C ALA A 135 -5.58 21.58 10.86
N LEU A 136 -5.41 20.38 11.44
CA LEU A 136 -5.34 20.19 12.89
C LEU A 136 -4.02 20.69 13.49
N GLY A 137 -2.94 20.80 12.69
CA GLY A 137 -1.68 21.47 13.08
C GLY A 137 -0.84 20.77 14.15
N VAL A 138 -1.15 19.52 14.50
CA VAL A 138 -0.44 18.73 15.52
C VAL A 138 0.45 17.67 14.88
N SER A 139 -0.14 16.86 14.01
CA SER A 139 0.52 15.75 13.33
C SER A 139 1.03 16.16 11.96
N SER A 140 2.05 15.46 11.47
CA SER A 140 2.49 15.49 10.08
C SER A 140 2.21 14.16 9.43
N TRP A 141 1.78 14.15 8.16
CA TRP A 141 1.54 12.90 7.45
C TRP A 141 2.73 12.49 6.58
N ILE A 142 2.86 11.17 6.36
CA ILE A 142 3.74 10.59 5.35
C ILE A 142 2.94 9.57 4.56
N GLY A 143 2.75 9.80 3.27
CA GLY A 143 2.07 8.86 2.37
C GLY A 143 3.08 7.90 1.74
N ILE A 144 2.70 6.66 1.48
CA ILE A 144 3.52 5.67 0.77
C ILE A 144 2.93 5.43 -0.61
N ALA A 145 3.58 5.95 -1.65
CA ALA A 145 3.25 5.68 -3.03
C ALA A 145 4.07 4.46 -3.51
N ASN A 146 3.42 3.32 -3.61
CA ASN A 146 4.02 2.05 -4.00
C ASN A 146 3.41 1.45 -5.28
N ASN A 147 2.51 2.18 -5.93
CA ASN A 147 1.67 1.74 -7.02
C ASN A 147 0.88 0.46 -6.65
N LEU A 148 0.70 -0.48 -7.56
CA LEU A 148 -0.08 -1.69 -7.32
C LEU A 148 0.76 -2.75 -6.55
N TRP A 149 0.07 -3.51 -5.69
CA TRP A 149 0.70 -4.60 -4.94
C TRP A 149 0.92 -5.80 -5.85
N PHE A 150 2.17 -6.05 -6.23
CA PHE A 150 2.55 -7.01 -7.26
C PHE A 150 2.05 -8.42 -6.98
N ASP A 151 2.39 -8.98 -5.83
CA ASP A 151 2.03 -10.33 -5.41
C ASP A 151 0.52 -10.51 -5.20
N PHE A 152 -0.14 -9.54 -4.60
CA PHE A 152 -1.60 -9.55 -4.47
C PHE A 152 -2.31 -9.51 -5.83
N SER A 153 -1.84 -8.65 -6.72
CA SER A 153 -2.45 -8.44 -8.04
C SER A 153 -2.31 -9.66 -8.94
N LEU A 154 -1.14 -10.30 -8.95
CA LEU A 154 -0.94 -11.54 -9.71
C LEU A 154 -1.76 -12.69 -9.15
N LYS A 155 -1.78 -12.90 -7.84
CA LYS A 155 -2.62 -13.94 -7.20
C LYS A 155 -4.12 -13.75 -7.46
N GLY A 156 -4.55 -12.51 -7.63
CA GLY A 156 -5.93 -12.14 -7.95
C GLY A 156 -6.27 -12.09 -9.44
N GLY A 157 -5.30 -12.30 -10.34
CA GLY A 157 -5.48 -12.16 -11.79
C GLY A 157 -5.74 -10.71 -12.24
N PHE A 158 -5.48 -9.72 -11.40
CA PHE A 158 -5.81 -8.32 -11.66
C PHE A 158 -4.92 -7.65 -12.72
N TYR A 159 -3.76 -8.21 -13.00
CA TYR A 159 -2.91 -7.79 -14.11
C TYR A 159 -3.32 -8.41 -15.45
N GLY A 160 -4.50 -9.04 -15.52
CA GLY A 160 -4.93 -9.77 -16.71
C GLY A 160 -4.26 -11.14 -16.86
N ILE A 161 -3.44 -11.58 -15.94
CA ILE A 161 -2.72 -12.85 -15.95
C ILE A 161 -3.31 -13.77 -14.89
N ASP A 162 -4.00 -14.82 -15.34
CA ASP A 162 -4.51 -15.90 -14.49
C ASP A 162 -3.56 -17.11 -14.58
N ILE A 163 -2.72 -17.24 -13.58
CA ILE A 163 -1.69 -18.30 -13.51
C ILE A 163 -2.35 -19.69 -13.45
N ALA A 164 -3.38 -19.83 -12.63
CA ALA A 164 -4.04 -21.13 -12.44
C ALA A 164 -4.75 -21.61 -13.71
N ALA A 165 -5.45 -20.73 -14.41
CA ALA A 165 -6.14 -21.04 -15.65
C ALA A 165 -5.24 -20.99 -16.90
N ARG A 166 -3.99 -20.53 -16.77
CA ARG A 166 -3.05 -20.29 -17.88
C ARG A 166 -3.66 -19.40 -18.97
N LYS A 167 -4.24 -18.29 -18.54
CA LYS A 167 -4.86 -17.29 -19.41
C LYS A 167 -4.25 -15.93 -19.19
N ALA A 168 -4.05 -15.18 -20.27
CA ALA A 168 -3.61 -13.81 -20.21
C ALA A 168 -4.45 -12.91 -21.12
N GLU A 169 -5.02 -11.85 -20.57
CA GLU A 169 -5.60 -10.74 -21.31
C GLU A 169 -4.62 -9.58 -21.25
N ILE A 170 -3.92 -9.34 -22.34
CA ILE A 170 -2.87 -8.35 -22.46
C ILE A 170 -3.46 -7.01 -22.90
N TYR A 171 -3.09 -5.94 -22.21
CA TYR A 171 -3.56 -4.60 -22.55
C TYR A 171 -2.69 -4.00 -23.65
N ASP A 172 -3.34 -3.55 -24.73
CA ASP A 172 -2.70 -3.09 -25.97
C ASP A 172 -1.71 -4.16 -26.49
N ASP A 173 -0.42 -3.88 -26.53
CA ASP A 173 0.65 -4.82 -26.92
C ASP A 173 1.40 -5.43 -25.73
N GLY A 174 1.01 -5.08 -24.51
CA GLY A 174 1.65 -5.55 -23.27
C GLY A 174 3.00 -4.95 -22.97
N SER A 175 3.44 -3.93 -23.71
CA SER A 175 4.77 -3.33 -23.61
C SER A 175 4.83 -2.12 -22.65
N THR A 176 3.70 -1.66 -22.12
CA THR A 176 3.70 -0.57 -21.15
C THR A 176 4.38 -1.02 -19.86
N SER A 177 5.54 -0.41 -19.54
CA SER A 177 6.24 -0.67 -18.29
C SER A 177 5.55 0.08 -17.15
N ILE A 178 5.21 -0.64 -16.09
CA ILE A 178 4.60 -0.10 -14.88
C ILE A 178 5.52 -0.30 -13.68
N VAL A 179 5.47 0.62 -12.71
CA VAL A 179 6.04 0.37 -11.39
C VAL A 179 5.06 -0.47 -10.56
N ALA A 180 5.59 -1.42 -9.80
CA ALA A 180 4.82 -2.26 -8.89
C ALA A 180 5.66 -2.65 -7.67
N THR A 181 5.02 -2.88 -6.54
CA THR A 181 5.71 -3.18 -5.28
C THR A 181 5.10 -4.41 -4.61
N THR A 182 5.92 -5.33 -4.12
CA THR A 182 5.40 -6.44 -3.31
C THR A 182 4.90 -5.94 -1.96
N VAL A 183 3.88 -6.60 -1.40
CA VAL A 183 3.37 -6.24 -0.06
C VAL A 183 4.47 -6.35 1.02
N PRO A 184 5.35 -7.37 1.02
CA PRO A 184 6.49 -7.39 1.93
C PRO A 184 7.44 -6.19 1.79
N GLN A 185 7.69 -5.70 0.57
CA GLN A 185 8.55 -4.51 0.36
C GLN A 185 7.93 -3.26 0.96
N VAL A 186 6.60 -3.10 0.89
CA VAL A 186 5.90 -1.99 1.58
C VAL A 186 6.18 -2.03 3.08
N GLY A 187 6.08 -3.20 3.71
CA GLY A 187 6.40 -3.38 5.13
C GLY A 187 7.84 -2.99 5.46
N ARG A 188 8.81 -3.51 4.68
CA ARG A 188 10.23 -3.18 4.84
C ARG A 188 10.50 -1.68 4.70
N ALA A 189 9.90 -1.05 3.69
CA ALA A 189 10.07 0.38 3.45
C ALA A 189 9.60 1.22 4.63
N ILE A 190 8.45 0.89 5.21
CA ILE A 190 7.92 1.60 6.38
C ILE A 190 8.81 1.39 7.60
N ALA A 191 9.26 0.17 7.87
CA ALA A 191 10.18 -0.09 8.98
C ALA A 191 11.50 0.67 8.82
N ARG A 192 12.07 0.73 7.60
CA ARG A 192 13.28 1.50 7.29
C ARG A 192 13.06 3.01 7.42
N LEU A 193 11.95 3.53 6.91
CA LEU A 193 11.57 4.93 7.00
C LEU A 193 11.48 5.37 8.48
N LEU A 194 10.77 4.60 9.30
CA LEU A 194 10.59 4.92 10.72
C LEU A 194 11.85 4.68 11.56
N SER A 195 12.83 3.95 11.05
CA SER A 195 14.16 3.79 11.70
C SER A 195 15.10 4.95 11.43
N LEU A 196 14.74 5.89 10.55
CA LEU A 196 15.50 7.11 10.34
C LEU A 196 15.45 8.00 11.59
N PRO A 197 16.51 8.80 11.86
CA PRO A 197 16.42 9.85 12.88
C PRO A 197 15.33 10.85 12.51
N VAL A 198 14.75 11.52 13.50
CA VAL A 198 13.69 12.51 13.23
C VAL A 198 14.24 13.74 12.53
N GLU A 199 15.39 14.28 12.96
CA GLU A 199 15.95 15.52 12.43
C GLU A 199 17.49 15.56 12.32
N SER A 200 18.23 14.70 13.01
CA SER A 200 19.67 14.90 13.25
C SER A 200 20.58 14.65 12.03
N SER A 201 20.07 14.06 10.96
CA SER A 201 20.84 13.77 9.72
C SER A 201 19.91 13.67 8.51
N SER A 202 20.48 13.63 7.28
CA SER A 202 19.71 13.35 6.08
C SER A 202 20.22 12.02 5.46
N PRO A 203 19.34 11.09 5.08
CA PRO A 203 17.88 11.18 5.18
C PRO A 203 17.39 11.13 6.64
N CYS A 204 16.36 11.92 6.96
CA CYS A 204 15.66 11.90 8.23
C CYS A 204 14.15 11.89 8.02
N LEU A 205 13.39 11.59 9.07
CA LEU A 205 11.93 11.47 8.97
C LEU A 205 11.29 12.81 8.56
N SER A 206 11.83 13.93 9.05
CA SER A 206 11.37 15.28 8.73
C SER A 206 11.53 15.68 7.26
N ASP A 207 12.45 15.04 6.51
CA ASP A 207 12.57 15.25 5.06
C ASP A 207 11.28 14.86 4.31
N TYR A 208 10.51 13.94 4.89
CA TYR A 208 9.27 13.39 4.33
C TYR A 208 7.99 13.99 4.95
N LYS A 209 8.11 15.01 5.78
CA LYS A 209 6.97 15.69 6.39
C LYS A 209 5.99 16.21 5.35
N ASN A 210 4.71 15.79 5.44
CA ASN A 210 3.62 16.15 4.55
C ASN A 210 3.95 15.87 3.06
N LYS A 211 4.59 14.71 2.81
CA LYS A 211 5.00 14.28 1.49
C LYS A 211 4.72 12.79 1.27
N PHE A 212 4.80 12.38 0.01
CA PHE A 212 4.84 10.98 -0.37
C PHE A 212 6.29 10.47 -0.42
N VAL A 213 6.47 9.24 0.07
CA VAL A 213 7.66 8.41 -0.15
C VAL A 213 7.32 7.43 -1.27
N TYR A 214 8.09 7.46 -2.35
CA TYR A 214 7.90 6.61 -3.52
C TYR A 214 8.82 5.41 -3.43
N ILE A 215 8.24 4.22 -3.50
CA ILE A 215 8.97 2.95 -3.43
C ILE A 215 8.53 2.00 -4.53
N THR A 216 9.40 1.11 -4.96
CA THR A 216 9.08 0.08 -5.95
C THR A 216 9.88 -1.21 -5.71
N SER A 217 9.31 -2.34 -6.13
CA SER A 217 10.06 -3.59 -6.30
C SER A 217 10.50 -3.74 -7.74
N PHE A 218 9.61 -3.41 -8.69
CA PHE A 218 9.80 -3.69 -10.11
C PHE A 218 9.37 -2.52 -10.98
N SER A 219 10.02 -2.43 -12.14
CA SER A 219 9.54 -1.74 -13.33
C SER A 219 9.37 -2.81 -14.41
N VAL A 220 8.14 -3.25 -14.67
CA VAL A 220 7.83 -4.45 -15.46
C VAL A 220 6.68 -4.21 -16.40
N THR A 221 6.67 -4.94 -17.53
CA THR A 221 5.55 -4.99 -18.48
C THR A 221 4.67 -6.21 -18.23
N GLN A 222 3.45 -6.24 -18.81
CA GLN A 222 2.66 -7.47 -18.78
C GLN A 222 3.36 -8.63 -19.51
N ASN A 223 4.12 -8.33 -20.56
CA ASN A 223 4.90 -9.35 -21.28
C ASN A 223 5.98 -9.97 -20.38
N ASP A 224 6.68 -9.14 -19.57
CA ASP A 224 7.65 -9.63 -18.59
C ASP A 224 6.98 -10.50 -17.52
N MET A 225 5.83 -10.05 -17.01
CA MET A 225 5.05 -10.80 -16.01
C MET A 225 4.60 -12.16 -16.54
N LEU A 226 4.11 -12.21 -17.81
CA LEU A 226 3.69 -13.43 -18.46
C LEU A 226 4.88 -14.37 -18.69
N ALA A 227 6.00 -13.85 -19.18
CA ALA A 227 7.22 -14.64 -19.38
C ALA A 227 7.74 -15.23 -18.05
N ALA A 228 7.78 -14.44 -16.99
CA ALA A 228 8.17 -14.92 -15.66
C ALA A 228 7.19 -15.98 -15.12
N ALA A 229 5.88 -15.83 -15.35
CA ALA A 229 4.88 -16.83 -14.96
C ALA A 229 5.04 -18.15 -15.75
N GLN A 230 5.31 -18.08 -17.04
CA GLN A 230 5.62 -19.24 -17.89
C GLN A 230 6.88 -19.96 -17.40
N HIS A 231 7.94 -19.22 -17.11
CA HIS A 231 9.18 -19.76 -16.56
C HIS A 231 8.94 -20.45 -15.21
N ALA A 232 8.27 -19.78 -14.28
CA ALA A 232 8.02 -20.30 -12.94
C ALA A 232 7.10 -21.54 -12.91
N THR A 233 6.20 -21.67 -13.89
CA THR A 233 5.30 -22.84 -14.04
C THR A 233 5.88 -23.95 -14.94
N GLY A 234 7.07 -23.75 -15.52
CA GLY A 234 7.67 -24.71 -16.48
C GLY A 234 6.86 -24.88 -17.77
N THR A 235 6.11 -23.85 -18.17
CA THR A 235 5.24 -23.86 -19.36
C THR A 235 5.79 -22.97 -20.47
N THR A 236 5.19 -23.08 -21.65
CA THR A 236 5.52 -22.29 -22.85
C THR A 236 4.32 -21.47 -23.30
N SER A 237 4.52 -20.58 -24.26
CA SER A 237 3.40 -19.80 -24.84
C SER A 237 2.30 -20.68 -25.45
N ALA A 238 2.60 -21.91 -25.88
CA ALA A 238 1.62 -22.84 -26.41
C ALA A 238 0.66 -23.36 -25.33
N ASP A 239 1.04 -23.30 -24.06
CA ASP A 239 0.23 -23.75 -22.93
C ASP A 239 -0.73 -22.67 -22.40
N TRP A 240 -0.65 -21.45 -22.95
CA TRP A 240 -1.40 -20.30 -22.50
C TRP A 240 -2.38 -19.80 -23.56
N THR A 241 -3.59 -19.42 -23.11
CA THR A 241 -4.52 -18.68 -23.95
C THR A 241 -4.26 -17.18 -23.76
N VAL A 242 -3.69 -16.55 -24.77
CA VAL A 242 -3.39 -15.11 -24.75
C VAL A 242 -4.35 -14.34 -25.64
N THR A 243 -4.98 -13.32 -25.09
CA THR A 243 -5.87 -12.40 -25.82
C THR A 243 -5.38 -10.97 -25.61
N HIS A 244 -5.78 -10.07 -26.51
CA HIS A 244 -5.42 -8.65 -26.40
C HIS A 244 -6.67 -7.79 -26.30
N LYS A 245 -6.59 -6.73 -25.51
CA LYS A 245 -7.67 -5.77 -25.34
C LYS A 245 -7.10 -4.34 -25.22
N PRO A 246 -7.63 -3.35 -25.96
CA PRO A 246 -7.25 -1.96 -25.74
C PRO A 246 -7.51 -1.50 -24.30
N VAL A 247 -6.52 -0.89 -23.65
CA VAL A 247 -6.61 -0.45 -22.24
C VAL A 247 -7.76 0.54 -22.05
N ASP A 248 -8.02 1.40 -23.01
CA ASP A 248 -9.13 2.37 -22.93
C ASP A 248 -10.50 1.68 -22.94
N ARG A 249 -10.65 0.59 -23.69
CA ARG A 249 -11.87 -0.24 -23.68
C ARG A 249 -12.04 -0.94 -22.34
N TRP A 250 -10.97 -1.47 -21.77
CA TRP A 250 -10.98 -2.08 -20.44
C TRP A 250 -11.47 -1.10 -19.37
N MET A 251 -10.95 0.12 -19.38
CA MET A 251 -11.36 1.18 -18.47
C MET A 251 -12.81 1.61 -18.70
N GLN A 252 -13.26 1.69 -19.94
CA GLN A 252 -14.65 2.02 -20.27
C GLN A 252 -15.62 0.95 -19.75
N GLU A 253 -15.35 -0.33 -20.03
CA GLU A 253 -16.13 -1.45 -19.49
C GLU A 253 -16.19 -1.39 -17.94
N GLY A 254 -15.07 -1.05 -17.29
CA GLY A 254 -15.02 -0.84 -15.85
C GLY A 254 -15.94 0.28 -15.36
N ARG A 255 -16.00 1.41 -16.03
CA ARG A 255 -16.92 2.51 -15.70
C ARG A 255 -18.39 2.10 -15.88
N GLU A 256 -18.69 1.37 -16.94
CA GLU A 256 -20.04 0.87 -17.21
C GLU A 256 -20.50 -0.13 -16.15
N MET A 257 -19.62 -1.04 -15.73
CA MET A 257 -19.87 -1.98 -14.62
C MET A 257 -20.13 -1.21 -13.31
N PHE A 258 -19.28 -0.25 -12.98
CA PHE A 258 -19.42 0.55 -11.77
C PHE A 258 -20.72 1.35 -11.74
N ALA A 259 -21.14 1.93 -12.89
CA ALA A 259 -22.41 2.62 -13.04
C ALA A 259 -23.63 1.71 -12.79
N LYS A 260 -23.48 0.38 -13.03
CA LYS A 260 -24.49 -0.65 -12.73
C LYS A 260 -24.43 -1.16 -11.27
N GLY A 261 -23.56 -0.57 -10.43
CA GLY A 261 -23.36 -0.99 -9.04
C GLY A 261 -22.37 -2.17 -8.86
N GLU A 262 -21.72 -2.60 -9.92
CA GLU A 262 -20.73 -3.67 -9.88
C GLU A 262 -19.37 -3.12 -9.42
N ARG A 263 -19.02 -3.32 -8.15
CA ARG A 263 -17.77 -2.80 -7.55
C ARG A 263 -16.49 -3.23 -8.27
N ARG A 264 -16.51 -4.38 -8.96
CA ARG A 264 -15.38 -4.87 -9.76
C ARG A 264 -14.99 -3.88 -10.86
N GLY A 265 -15.92 -3.10 -11.38
CA GLY A 265 -15.64 -2.06 -12.37
C GLY A 265 -14.62 -1.02 -11.90
N MET A 266 -14.58 -0.71 -10.59
CA MET A 266 -13.56 0.18 -10.02
C MET A 266 -12.16 -0.42 -10.15
N ILE A 267 -12.01 -1.74 -9.98
CA ILE A 267 -10.73 -2.44 -10.15
C ILE A 267 -10.26 -2.29 -11.60
N ASN A 268 -11.14 -2.48 -12.58
CA ASN A 268 -10.80 -2.35 -13.98
C ASN A 268 -10.30 -0.93 -14.32
N VAL A 269 -10.94 0.10 -13.76
CA VAL A 269 -10.49 1.49 -13.95
C VAL A 269 -9.13 1.74 -13.29
N LEU A 270 -8.94 1.24 -12.07
CA LEU A 270 -7.70 1.42 -11.30
C LEU A 270 -6.51 0.75 -12.01
N TYR A 271 -6.65 -0.51 -12.43
CA TYR A 271 -5.59 -1.23 -13.14
C TYR A 271 -5.39 -0.69 -14.55
N GLY A 272 -6.46 -0.39 -15.28
CA GLY A 272 -6.37 0.25 -16.58
C GLY A 272 -5.64 1.58 -16.55
N ALA A 273 -5.91 2.42 -15.54
CA ALA A 273 -5.19 3.69 -15.36
C ALA A 273 -3.69 3.48 -15.11
N THR A 274 -3.31 2.37 -14.43
CA THR A 274 -1.90 2.02 -14.23
C THR A 274 -1.23 1.58 -15.53
N PHE A 275 -1.90 0.80 -16.36
CA PHE A 275 -1.35 0.36 -17.66
C PHE A 275 -1.48 1.42 -18.76
N LYS A 276 -2.18 2.52 -18.51
CA LYS A 276 -2.28 3.61 -19.48
C LYS A 276 -1.01 4.45 -19.45
N LYS A 277 -0.24 4.38 -20.56
CA LYS A 277 1.03 5.09 -20.72
C LYS A 277 0.88 6.59 -20.46
N GLY A 278 1.75 7.12 -19.60
CA GLY A 278 1.78 8.52 -19.20
C GLY A 278 0.72 8.93 -18.18
N LEU A 279 -0.04 7.98 -17.60
CA LEU A 279 -1.04 8.27 -16.58
C LEU A 279 -0.64 7.72 -15.20
N GLY A 280 -0.65 6.41 -15.01
CA GLY A 280 -0.35 5.76 -13.74
C GLY A 280 0.75 4.70 -13.83
N ASP A 281 1.41 4.61 -14.95
CA ASP A 281 2.44 3.62 -15.26
C ASP A 281 3.74 3.83 -14.45
N GLN A 282 4.16 5.08 -14.27
CA GLN A 282 5.41 5.44 -13.61
C GLN A 282 5.20 6.56 -12.58
N PHE A 283 6.18 6.75 -11.70
CA PHE A 283 6.24 7.89 -10.78
C PHE A 283 6.92 9.11 -11.46
N HIS A 284 6.32 9.62 -12.51
CA HIS A 284 6.87 10.65 -13.38
C HIS A 284 7.53 11.82 -12.64
N GLY A 285 8.86 11.93 -12.76
CA GLY A 285 9.65 12.98 -12.12
C GLY A 285 9.75 12.90 -10.59
N ARG A 286 9.28 11.81 -9.98
CA ARG A 286 9.42 11.57 -8.53
C ARG A 286 10.66 10.71 -8.26
N GLU A 287 11.37 11.04 -7.21
CA GLU A 287 12.51 10.26 -6.73
C GLU A 287 12.03 9.03 -5.97
N VAL A 288 12.48 7.84 -6.39
CA VAL A 288 12.23 6.58 -5.66
C VAL A 288 13.20 6.47 -4.49
N ALA A 289 12.67 6.28 -3.29
CA ALA A 289 13.44 6.30 -2.05
C ALA A 289 14.12 4.97 -1.70
N ASN A 290 14.10 3.96 -2.58
CA ASN A 290 14.64 2.63 -2.28
C ASN A 290 16.08 2.68 -1.78
N GLU A 291 16.95 3.40 -2.47
CA GLU A 291 18.36 3.53 -2.09
C GLU A 291 18.53 4.27 -0.75
N LYS A 292 17.83 5.40 -0.57
CA LYS A 292 17.86 6.19 0.67
C LYS A 292 17.40 5.40 1.90
N LEU A 293 16.46 4.45 1.69
CA LEU A 293 15.94 3.58 2.74
C LEU A 293 16.72 2.26 2.86
N GLY A 294 17.76 2.04 2.05
CA GLY A 294 18.53 0.81 2.03
C GLY A 294 17.68 -0.42 1.76
N LEU A 295 16.68 -0.30 0.87
CA LEU A 295 15.84 -1.42 0.47
C LEU A 295 16.62 -2.33 -0.49
N LYS A 296 16.55 -3.63 -0.24
CA LYS A 296 17.11 -4.61 -1.15
C LYS A 296 16.28 -4.70 -2.42
N GLU A 297 16.95 -4.83 -3.54
CA GLU A 297 16.30 -5.20 -4.80
C GLU A 297 15.64 -6.58 -4.64
N GLU A 298 14.48 -6.74 -5.25
CA GLU A 298 13.79 -8.03 -5.32
C GLU A 298 13.99 -8.61 -6.72
N ASP A 299 14.21 -9.91 -6.79
CA ASP A 299 14.31 -10.64 -8.05
C ASP A 299 12.91 -11.05 -8.52
N LEU A 300 12.57 -10.73 -9.77
CA LEU A 300 11.26 -10.99 -10.35
C LEU A 300 10.96 -12.50 -10.42
N ASP A 301 11.93 -13.31 -10.81
CA ASP A 301 11.76 -14.76 -10.95
C ASP A 301 11.57 -15.42 -9.57
N GLU A 302 12.35 -15.02 -8.56
CA GLU A 302 12.17 -15.52 -7.19
C GLU A 302 10.77 -15.16 -6.63
N VAL A 303 10.33 -13.93 -6.85
CA VAL A 303 9.00 -13.49 -6.41
C VAL A 303 7.92 -14.24 -7.18
N MET A 304 8.06 -14.42 -8.50
CA MET A 304 7.10 -15.15 -9.31
C MET A 304 6.99 -16.63 -8.90
N GLN A 305 8.13 -17.30 -8.64
CA GLN A 305 8.14 -18.69 -8.16
C GLN A 305 7.37 -18.82 -6.82
N ARG A 306 7.54 -17.86 -5.91
CA ARG A 306 6.79 -17.84 -4.65
C ARG A 306 5.29 -17.70 -4.92
N ILE A 307 4.90 -16.78 -5.81
CA ILE A 307 3.49 -16.55 -6.16
C ILE A 307 2.87 -17.81 -6.79
N VAL A 308 3.56 -18.45 -7.73
CA VAL A 308 3.10 -19.69 -8.38
C VAL A 308 2.85 -20.76 -7.33
N LYS A 309 3.79 -21.01 -6.42
CA LYS A 309 3.61 -21.99 -5.33
C LYS A 309 2.39 -21.69 -4.46
N GLU A 310 2.11 -20.43 -4.17
CA GLU A 310 0.94 -20.02 -3.38
C GLU A 310 -0.38 -20.14 -4.15
N VAL A 311 -0.35 -20.02 -5.49
CA VAL A 311 -1.52 -20.19 -6.36
C VAL A 311 -1.84 -21.67 -6.54
N GLU A 312 -0.84 -22.51 -6.75
CA GLU A 312 -0.99 -23.96 -6.96
C GLU A 312 -1.35 -24.74 -5.69
N ALA A 313 -1.08 -24.15 -4.51
CA ALA A 313 -1.42 -24.75 -3.21
C ALA A 313 -2.90 -24.56 -2.79
N LYS A 314 -3.68 -23.82 -3.55
CA LYS A 314 -5.11 -23.55 -3.31
C LYS A 314 -6.02 -24.50 -4.07
#